data_4bbcabbea74e39ff831b9fa63acda3ec
#
_entry.id   4bbcabbea74e39ff831b9fa63acda3ec
#
_cell.length_a   1.000
_cell.length_b   1.000
_cell.length_c   1.000
_cell.angle_alpha   90.00
_cell.angle_beta   90.00
_cell.angle_gamma   90.00
#
_symmetry.space_group_name_H-M   'P 1'
#
loop_
_entity.id
_entity.type
_entity.pdbx_description
1 polymer ?
#
loop_
_entity_poly.entity_id
_entity_poly.type
_entity_poly.pdbx_seq_one_letter_code
_entity_poly.pdbx_strand_id
1 'polypeptide(L)'
;MAKRRPTPIDLTVAPDAAMAFRRRLHGWFKKHSRDLPWRQTRDPYRILVSELMLQQTQVSRVLDFYRRFLDRFPDLYSLADARPKKVMDLWEGLGYYARARNLHALAKHVTTEQDGVIPSEPIALRALPGVGAYTAGAVASFAYEKRAALVDTNVARVLQRVFAPQLHPKSGPGLKQLWLIAEQLLPRTGKTTWTQNQALMELGALVCT
;
A
#
# COMPACT_ATOMS: atom_id res chain seq x y z
N MET A 1 -15.71 24.17 33.76
CA MET A 1 -16.18 22.84 33.29
C MET A 1 -15.03 22.06 32.74
N ALA A 2 -14.54 21.02 33.45
CA ALA A 2 -13.45 20.17 32.98
C ALA A 2 -13.96 19.29 31.83
N LYS A 3 -13.34 19.39 30.62
CA LYS A 3 -13.61 18.49 29.51
C LYS A 3 -13.25 17.09 29.94
N ARG A 4 -14.25 16.22 30.13
CA ARG A 4 -14.03 14.77 30.34
C ARG A 4 -13.15 14.26 29.19
N ARG A 5 -11.98 13.73 29.52
CA ARG A 5 -11.18 12.97 28.55
C ARG A 5 -12.06 11.79 28.08
N PRO A 6 -12.22 11.59 26.76
CA PRO A 6 -12.97 10.44 26.27
C PRO A 6 -12.30 9.17 26.78
N THR A 7 -13.09 8.25 27.31
CA THR A 7 -12.63 6.91 27.71
C THR A 7 -11.95 6.24 26.53
N PRO A 8 -10.80 5.59 26.70
CA PRO A 8 -10.17 4.84 25.63
C PRO A 8 -11.16 3.78 25.11
N ILE A 9 -11.47 3.82 23.82
CA ILE A 9 -12.31 2.80 23.19
C ILE A 9 -11.47 1.54 23.12
N ASP A 10 -11.91 0.45 23.74
CA ASP A 10 -11.31 -0.86 23.56
C ASP A 10 -11.60 -1.32 22.12
N LEU A 11 -10.55 -1.40 21.31
CA LEU A 11 -10.59 -1.79 19.90
C LEU A 11 -9.94 -3.17 19.69
N THR A 12 -9.97 -4.00 20.72
CA THR A 12 -9.46 -5.37 20.63
C THR A 12 -10.38 -6.20 19.73
N VAL A 13 -9.83 -6.71 18.63
CA VAL A 13 -10.56 -7.60 17.73
C VAL A 13 -10.52 -9.01 18.29
N ALA A 14 -11.68 -9.56 18.63
CA ALA A 14 -11.77 -10.93 19.13
C ALA A 14 -11.19 -11.92 18.10
N PRO A 15 -10.37 -12.91 18.53
CA PRO A 15 -9.70 -13.84 17.61
C PRO A 15 -10.67 -14.58 16.66
N ASP A 16 -11.82 -15.00 17.16
CA ASP A 16 -12.84 -15.69 16.35
C ASP A 16 -13.46 -14.77 15.30
N ALA A 17 -13.71 -13.49 15.64
CA ALA A 17 -14.21 -12.49 14.70
C ALA A 17 -13.16 -12.21 13.61
N ALA A 18 -11.88 -12.07 13.97
CA ALA A 18 -10.78 -11.90 13.04
C ALA A 18 -10.66 -13.09 12.08
N MET A 19 -10.78 -14.31 12.59
CA MET A 19 -10.71 -15.54 11.80
C MET A 19 -11.91 -15.67 10.84
N ALA A 20 -13.13 -15.41 11.33
CA ALA A 20 -14.34 -15.45 10.52
C ALA A 20 -14.30 -14.39 9.40
N PHE A 21 -13.90 -13.16 9.72
CA PHE A 21 -13.72 -12.10 8.76
C PHE A 21 -12.71 -12.48 7.67
N ARG A 22 -11.53 -12.96 8.05
CA ARG A 22 -10.48 -13.38 7.12
C ARG A 22 -10.97 -14.47 6.17
N ARG A 23 -11.63 -15.51 6.68
CA ARG A 23 -12.16 -16.60 5.86
C ARG A 23 -13.13 -16.09 4.79
N ARG A 24 -14.08 -15.22 5.17
CA ARG A 24 -15.05 -14.62 4.25
C ARG A 24 -14.37 -13.72 3.23
N LEU A 25 -13.46 -12.85 3.67
CA LEU A 25 -12.71 -11.93 2.83
C LEU A 25 -11.87 -12.66 1.77
N HIS A 26 -11.12 -13.69 2.18
CA HIS A 26 -10.31 -14.48 1.24
C HIS A 26 -11.17 -15.27 0.26
N GLY A 27 -12.29 -15.85 0.71
CA GLY A 27 -13.24 -16.54 -0.15
C GLY A 27 -13.87 -15.62 -1.20
N TRP A 28 -14.19 -14.39 -0.81
CA TRP A 28 -14.68 -13.35 -1.71
C TRP A 28 -13.60 -12.92 -2.70
N PHE A 29 -12.41 -12.60 -2.23
CA PHE A 29 -11.30 -12.15 -3.06
C PHE A 29 -10.93 -13.16 -4.15
N LYS A 30 -10.91 -14.45 -3.82
CA LYS A 30 -10.66 -15.53 -4.80
C LYS A 30 -11.62 -15.49 -5.99
N LYS A 31 -12.85 -15.01 -5.79
CA LYS A 31 -13.89 -14.98 -6.84
C LYS A 31 -13.99 -13.65 -7.58
N HIS A 32 -13.53 -12.55 -6.97
CA HIS A 32 -13.80 -11.19 -7.46
C HIS A 32 -12.53 -10.36 -7.68
N SER A 33 -11.34 -10.92 -7.42
CA SER A 33 -10.10 -10.19 -7.62
C SER A 33 -9.89 -9.84 -9.09
N ARG A 34 -9.58 -8.57 -9.36
CA ARG A 34 -9.15 -8.12 -10.68
C ARG A 34 -7.77 -8.67 -11.01
N ASP A 35 -7.56 -9.02 -12.27
CA ASP A 35 -6.24 -9.38 -12.79
C ASP A 35 -5.46 -8.08 -13.09
N LEU A 36 -4.44 -7.81 -12.29
CA LEU A 36 -3.64 -6.59 -12.38
C LEU A 36 -2.15 -6.95 -12.51
N PRO A 37 -1.39 -6.30 -13.43
CA PRO A 37 0.01 -6.68 -13.71
C PRO A 37 0.91 -6.68 -12.48
N TRP A 38 0.73 -5.72 -11.58
CA TRP A 38 1.51 -5.61 -10.35
C TRP A 38 1.16 -6.65 -9.28
N ARG A 39 0.09 -7.43 -9.46
CA ARG A 39 -0.26 -8.58 -8.62
C ARG A 39 0.43 -9.88 -9.07
N GLN A 40 0.90 -9.90 -10.31
CA GLN A 40 1.57 -11.07 -10.93
C GLN A 40 3.08 -11.08 -10.69
N THR A 41 3.63 -10.07 -10.03
CA THR A 41 5.06 -9.94 -9.76
C THR A 41 5.35 -9.89 -8.26
N ARG A 42 6.61 -10.20 -7.90
CA ARG A 42 7.21 -9.97 -6.58
C ARG A 42 8.41 -9.02 -6.66
N ASP A 43 8.67 -8.48 -7.83
CA ASP A 43 9.73 -7.50 -8.02
C ASP A 43 9.42 -6.22 -7.23
N PRO A 44 10.25 -5.83 -6.24
CA PRO A 44 10.00 -4.68 -5.39
C PRO A 44 9.99 -3.35 -6.16
N TYR A 45 10.79 -3.22 -7.22
CA TYR A 45 10.77 -2.04 -8.07
C TYR A 45 9.43 -1.91 -8.81
N ARG A 46 8.97 -2.97 -9.44
CA ARG A 46 7.70 -2.99 -10.17
C ARG A 46 6.50 -2.72 -9.25
N ILE A 47 6.52 -3.28 -8.06
CA ILE A 47 5.49 -3.02 -7.04
C ILE A 47 5.55 -1.57 -6.58
N LEU A 48 6.74 -1.03 -6.30
CA LEU A 48 6.91 0.36 -5.88
C LEU A 48 6.39 1.34 -6.94
N VAL A 49 6.68 1.10 -8.22
CA VAL A 49 6.16 1.91 -9.34
C VAL A 49 4.65 1.91 -9.33
N SER A 50 4.01 0.74 -9.22
CA SER A 50 2.53 0.66 -9.20
C SER A 50 1.94 1.35 -7.99
N GLU A 51 2.51 1.16 -6.80
CA GLU A 51 2.01 1.77 -5.56
C GLU A 51 2.06 3.29 -5.59
N LEU A 52 3.13 3.87 -6.15
CA LEU A 52 3.22 5.31 -6.33
C LEU A 52 2.30 5.84 -7.42
N MET A 53 2.10 5.10 -8.52
CA MET A 53 1.16 5.49 -9.58
C MET A 53 -0.29 5.45 -9.10
N LEU A 54 -0.66 4.48 -8.26
CA LEU A 54 -2.02 4.30 -7.76
C LEU A 54 -2.44 5.33 -6.70
N GLN A 55 -1.49 6.07 -6.11
CA GLN A 55 -1.85 7.14 -5.17
C GLN A 55 -2.75 8.18 -5.85
N GLN A 56 -4.01 8.29 -5.43
CA GLN A 56 -5.02 9.22 -5.94
C GLN A 56 -5.26 9.12 -7.47
N THR A 57 -5.01 7.95 -8.06
CA THR A 57 -5.21 7.70 -9.50
C THR A 57 -6.01 6.41 -9.69
N GLN A 58 -6.96 6.42 -10.60
CA GLN A 58 -7.78 5.25 -10.92
C GLN A 58 -6.96 4.14 -11.58
N VAL A 59 -7.27 2.88 -11.24
CA VAL A 59 -6.60 1.69 -11.77
C VAL A 59 -6.58 1.66 -13.31
N SER A 60 -7.70 1.95 -13.96
CA SER A 60 -7.81 1.97 -15.41
C SER A 60 -6.79 2.89 -16.07
N ARG A 61 -6.55 4.07 -15.46
CA ARG A 61 -5.56 5.01 -15.96
C ARG A 61 -4.13 4.53 -15.71
N VAL A 62 -3.87 3.90 -14.57
CA VAL A 62 -2.53 3.42 -14.20
C VAL A 62 -2.04 2.29 -15.11
N LEU A 63 -2.91 1.43 -15.63
CA LEU A 63 -2.53 0.26 -16.43
C LEU A 63 -1.62 0.62 -17.62
N ASP A 64 -2.01 1.64 -18.42
CA ASP A 64 -1.22 2.06 -19.60
C ASP A 64 0.05 2.80 -19.21
N PHE A 65 -0.01 3.63 -18.15
CA PHE A 65 1.17 4.34 -17.65
C PHE A 65 2.21 3.39 -17.07
N TYR A 66 1.78 2.40 -16.30
CA TYR A 66 2.64 1.39 -15.72
C TYR A 66 3.41 0.61 -16.78
N ARG A 67 2.72 0.14 -17.83
CA ARG A 67 3.36 -0.58 -18.93
C ARG A 67 4.41 0.29 -19.64
N ARG A 68 4.01 1.46 -20.12
CA ARG A 68 4.92 2.41 -20.81
C ARG A 68 6.12 2.82 -19.98
N PHE A 69 5.92 3.00 -18.68
CA PHE A 69 6.98 3.38 -17.77
C PHE A 69 8.00 2.26 -17.58
N LEU A 70 7.55 1.02 -17.38
CA LEU A 70 8.42 -0.16 -17.24
C LEU A 70 9.08 -0.57 -18.56
N ASP A 71 8.45 -0.35 -19.70
CA ASP A 71 9.09 -0.54 -21.01
C ASP A 71 10.28 0.40 -21.20
N ARG A 72 10.21 1.61 -20.67
CA ARG A 72 11.29 2.60 -20.77
C ARG A 72 12.31 2.48 -19.65
N PHE A 73 11.87 2.16 -18.46
CA PHE A 73 12.67 1.98 -17.26
C PHE A 73 12.40 0.60 -16.67
N PRO A 74 12.98 -0.47 -17.23
CA PRO A 74 12.68 -1.85 -16.85
C PRO A 74 13.14 -2.20 -15.43
N ASP A 75 14.12 -1.46 -14.90
CA ASP A 75 14.74 -1.67 -13.62
C ASP A 75 15.10 -0.35 -12.92
N LEU A 76 15.58 -0.47 -11.67
CA LEU A 76 15.92 0.66 -10.82
C LEU A 76 17.09 1.47 -11.36
N TYR A 77 18.08 0.83 -11.99
CA TYR A 77 19.27 1.50 -12.52
C TYR A 77 18.92 2.35 -13.73
N SER A 78 18.14 1.83 -14.67
CA SER A 78 17.67 2.57 -15.84
C SER A 78 16.85 3.80 -15.46
N LEU A 79 16.11 3.72 -14.35
CA LEU A 79 15.39 4.87 -13.82
C LEU A 79 16.34 5.87 -13.14
N ALA A 80 17.28 5.40 -12.34
CA ALA A 80 18.25 6.25 -11.62
C ALA A 80 19.11 7.08 -12.58
N ASP A 81 19.55 6.49 -13.71
CA ASP A 81 20.37 7.13 -14.72
C ASP A 81 19.59 8.07 -15.65
N ALA A 82 18.27 8.03 -15.58
CA ALA A 82 17.43 8.83 -16.44
C ALA A 82 17.56 10.35 -16.16
N ARG A 83 17.47 11.15 -17.20
CA ARG A 83 17.31 12.60 -17.03
C ARG A 83 15.95 12.90 -16.37
N PRO A 84 15.88 13.80 -15.36
CA PRO A 84 14.64 14.13 -14.67
C PRO A 84 13.49 14.48 -15.63
N LYS A 85 13.79 15.25 -16.70
CA LYS A 85 12.79 15.61 -17.70
C LYS A 85 12.15 14.38 -18.33
N LYS A 86 12.94 13.34 -18.68
CA LYS A 86 12.41 12.12 -19.31
C LYS A 86 11.47 11.34 -18.40
N VAL A 87 11.76 11.30 -17.09
CA VAL A 87 10.87 10.68 -16.09
C VAL A 87 9.56 11.46 -16.00
N MET A 88 9.62 12.79 -16.02
CA MET A 88 8.45 13.65 -15.97
C MET A 88 7.59 13.54 -17.23
N ASP A 89 8.20 13.46 -18.41
CA ASP A 89 7.49 13.30 -19.70
C ASP A 89 6.66 12.00 -19.73
N LEU A 90 7.20 10.89 -19.16
CA LEU A 90 6.47 9.61 -19.08
C LEU A 90 5.38 9.59 -18.02
N TRP A 91 5.42 10.53 -17.07
CA TRP A 91 4.41 10.69 -16.03
C TRP A 91 3.34 11.71 -16.40
N GLU A 92 3.55 12.44 -17.51
CA GLU A 92 2.65 13.49 -17.96
C GLU A 92 1.24 12.94 -18.20
N GLY A 93 0.25 13.60 -17.59
CA GLY A 93 -1.14 13.18 -17.62
C GLY A 93 -1.57 12.28 -16.45
N LEU A 94 -0.64 11.72 -15.65
CA LEU A 94 -1.00 10.96 -14.46
C LEU A 94 -1.31 11.86 -13.25
N GLY A 95 -0.75 13.09 -13.25
CA GLY A 95 -0.92 14.05 -12.17
C GLY A 95 -0.02 13.76 -10.94
N TYR A 96 -0.11 14.65 -9.94
CA TYR A 96 0.65 14.53 -8.68
C TYR A 96 2.14 14.26 -8.90
N TYR A 97 2.79 15.10 -9.68
CA TYR A 97 4.16 14.96 -10.17
C TYR A 97 5.23 14.78 -9.08
N ALA A 98 4.93 15.15 -7.82
CA ALA A 98 5.83 14.88 -6.70
C ALA A 98 6.14 13.39 -6.55
N ARG A 99 5.21 12.50 -6.92
CA ARG A 99 5.40 11.04 -6.89
C ARG A 99 6.49 10.60 -7.87
N ALA A 100 6.50 11.15 -9.09
CA ALA A 100 7.53 10.87 -10.09
C ALA A 100 8.91 11.35 -9.61
N ARG A 101 8.98 12.57 -9.05
CA ARG A 101 10.22 13.10 -8.47
C ARG A 101 10.73 12.22 -7.32
N ASN A 102 9.84 11.81 -6.42
CA ASN A 102 10.19 10.96 -5.30
C ASN A 102 10.65 9.58 -5.76
N LEU A 103 9.97 8.97 -6.73
CA LEU A 103 10.37 7.68 -7.31
C LEU A 103 11.76 7.76 -7.95
N HIS A 104 12.04 8.82 -8.69
CA HIS A 104 13.36 9.05 -9.28
C HIS A 104 14.45 9.29 -8.23
N ALA A 105 14.16 10.10 -7.20
CA ALA A 105 15.08 10.33 -6.09
C ALA A 105 15.35 9.05 -5.30
N LEU A 106 14.32 8.23 -5.08
CA LEU A 106 14.43 6.92 -4.46
C LEU A 106 15.32 5.99 -5.28
N ALA A 107 15.10 5.92 -6.60
CA ALA A 107 15.93 5.09 -7.47
C ALA A 107 17.41 5.46 -7.36
N LYS A 108 17.73 6.75 -7.42
CA LYS A 108 19.10 7.25 -7.21
C LYS A 108 19.65 6.86 -5.86
N HIS A 109 18.89 7.12 -4.79
CA HIS A 109 19.33 6.81 -3.43
C HIS A 109 19.65 5.31 -3.26
N VAL A 110 18.76 4.44 -3.72
CA VAL A 110 18.94 2.99 -3.58
C VAL A 110 20.11 2.48 -4.42
N THR A 111 20.33 3.03 -5.61
CA THR A 111 21.46 2.62 -6.46
C THR A 111 22.81 3.13 -5.95
N THR A 112 22.85 4.29 -5.28
CA THR A 112 24.13 4.87 -4.76
C THR A 112 24.46 4.40 -3.35
N GLU A 113 23.47 4.22 -2.48
CA GLU A 113 23.66 3.97 -1.05
C GLU A 113 23.34 2.54 -0.61
N GLN A 114 22.70 1.75 -1.47
CA GLN A 114 22.17 0.42 -1.11
C GLN A 114 22.43 -0.63 -2.19
N ASP A 115 23.43 -0.43 -3.03
CA ASP A 115 23.82 -1.37 -4.12
C ASP A 115 22.65 -1.81 -5.02
N GLY A 116 21.66 -0.94 -5.21
CA GLY A 116 20.47 -1.23 -6.00
C GLY A 116 19.44 -2.16 -5.33
N VAL A 117 19.62 -2.48 -4.06
CA VAL A 117 18.74 -3.39 -3.31
C VAL A 117 17.69 -2.59 -2.52
N ILE A 118 16.43 -2.68 -2.92
CA ILE A 118 15.32 -2.11 -2.16
C ILE A 118 15.15 -2.91 -0.85
N PRO A 119 15.16 -2.26 0.33
CA PRO A 119 15.06 -2.98 1.60
C PRO A 119 13.71 -3.69 1.77
N SER A 120 13.69 -4.76 2.55
CA SER A 120 12.47 -5.54 2.79
C SER A 120 11.71 -5.15 4.06
N GLU A 121 12.39 -4.49 5.01
CA GLU A 121 11.78 -4.15 6.31
C GLU A 121 11.02 -2.82 6.23
N PRO A 122 9.79 -2.75 6.78
CA PRO A 122 8.98 -1.53 6.73
C PRO A 122 9.67 -0.27 7.28
N ILE A 123 10.50 -0.42 8.30
CA ILE A 123 11.24 0.71 8.89
C ILE A 123 12.28 1.25 7.90
N ALA A 124 13.03 0.38 7.25
CA ALA A 124 14.03 0.76 6.26
C ALA A 124 13.37 1.34 4.99
N LEU A 125 12.27 0.73 4.53
CA LEU A 125 11.48 1.27 3.42
C LEU A 125 10.99 2.69 3.69
N ARG A 126 10.55 3.00 4.91
CA ARG A 126 10.08 4.35 5.28
C ARG A 126 11.16 5.43 5.28
N ALA A 127 12.42 5.05 5.33
CA ALA A 127 13.54 5.98 5.21
C ALA A 127 13.78 6.43 3.76
N LEU A 128 13.22 5.72 2.77
CA LEU A 128 13.39 6.06 1.35
C LEU A 128 12.57 7.29 0.95
N PRO A 129 13.05 8.09 -0.02
CA PRO A 129 12.36 9.27 -0.51
C PRO A 129 10.93 8.98 -0.96
N GLY A 130 9.95 9.69 -0.41
CA GLY A 130 8.54 9.58 -0.78
C GLY A 130 7.80 8.33 -0.32
N VAL A 131 8.42 7.48 0.51
CA VAL A 131 7.82 6.26 1.05
C VAL A 131 7.20 6.52 2.42
N GLY A 132 5.86 6.56 2.45
CA GLY A 132 5.08 6.65 3.69
C GLY A 132 4.80 5.27 4.31
N ALA A 133 4.12 5.27 5.45
CA ALA A 133 3.76 4.05 6.18
C ALA A 133 2.98 3.04 5.30
N TYR A 134 2.01 3.53 4.52
CA TYR A 134 1.25 2.69 3.59
C TYR A 134 2.16 2.03 2.53
N THR A 135 2.94 2.84 1.79
CA THR A 135 3.81 2.31 0.72
C THR A 135 4.84 1.34 1.27
N ALA A 136 5.41 1.61 2.45
CA ALA A 136 6.34 0.69 3.12
C ALA A 136 5.68 -0.65 3.45
N GLY A 137 4.48 -0.63 4.04
CA GLY A 137 3.70 -1.84 4.32
C GLY A 137 3.33 -2.61 3.05
N ALA A 138 2.94 -1.90 1.99
CA ALA A 138 2.59 -2.48 0.70
C ALA A 138 3.79 -3.18 0.05
N VAL A 139 4.93 -2.50 -0.07
CA VAL A 139 6.15 -3.11 -0.65
C VAL A 139 6.63 -4.29 0.18
N ALA A 140 6.70 -4.15 1.52
CA ALA A 140 7.09 -5.25 2.40
C ALA A 140 6.17 -6.48 2.26
N SER A 141 4.85 -6.25 2.18
CA SER A 141 3.86 -7.32 2.03
C SER A 141 3.85 -7.90 0.62
N PHE A 142 3.87 -7.08 -0.42
CA PHE A 142 3.62 -7.53 -1.79
C PHE A 142 4.87 -8.04 -2.51
N ALA A 143 6.03 -7.46 -2.25
CA ALA A 143 7.29 -7.90 -2.83
C ALA A 143 7.97 -9.01 -2.02
N TYR A 144 7.97 -8.85 -0.70
CA TYR A 144 8.78 -9.71 0.18
C TYR A 144 7.96 -10.67 1.03
N GLU A 145 6.64 -10.67 0.84
CA GLU A 145 5.71 -11.49 1.63
C GLU A 145 5.95 -11.35 3.15
N LYS A 146 6.31 -10.14 3.59
CA LYS A 146 6.45 -9.86 5.04
C LYS A 146 5.07 -9.73 5.69
N ARG A 147 5.04 -10.03 6.98
CA ARG A 147 3.87 -9.83 7.82
C ARG A 147 3.78 -8.34 8.20
N ALA A 148 3.36 -7.51 7.25
CA ALA A 148 3.25 -6.06 7.39
C ALA A 148 1.82 -5.58 7.14
N ALA A 149 1.30 -4.74 8.02
CA ALA A 149 0.03 -4.06 7.82
C ALA A 149 0.18 -2.93 6.80
N LEU A 150 -0.94 -2.59 6.15
CA LEU A 150 -1.09 -1.39 5.34
C LEU A 150 -2.49 -0.80 5.54
N VAL A 151 -2.59 0.51 5.51
CA VAL A 151 -3.89 1.20 5.61
C VAL A 151 -3.88 2.36 4.62
N ASP A 152 -4.60 2.18 3.51
CA ASP A 152 -4.99 3.25 2.58
C ASP A 152 -6.42 3.71 2.88
N THR A 153 -6.98 4.56 2.03
CA THR A 153 -8.37 5.04 2.17
C THR A 153 -9.40 3.91 2.02
N ASN A 154 -9.13 2.91 1.20
CA ASN A 154 -10.01 1.77 1.00
C ASN A 154 -10.01 0.84 2.22
N VAL A 155 -8.82 0.47 2.67
CA VAL A 155 -8.63 -0.35 3.89
C VAL A 155 -9.19 0.36 5.11
N ALA A 156 -8.87 1.65 5.30
CA ALA A 156 -9.40 2.45 6.41
C ALA A 156 -10.94 2.43 6.45
N ARG A 157 -11.59 2.58 5.30
CA ARG A 157 -13.05 2.56 5.18
C ARG A 157 -13.65 1.18 5.51
N VAL A 158 -13.02 0.09 5.04
CA VAL A 158 -13.46 -1.27 5.37
C VAL A 158 -13.31 -1.53 6.87
N LEU A 159 -12.15 -1.25 7.44
CA LEU A 159 -11.88 -1.48 8.85
C LEU A 159 -12.79 -0.66 9.76
N GLN A 160 -13.00 0.61 9.41
CA GLN A 160 -13.91 1.49 10.13
C GLN A 160 -15.33 0.94 10.11
N ARG A 161 -15.88 0.58 8.96
CA ARG A 161 -17.28 0.10 8.85
C ARG A 161 -17.49 -1.24 9.55
N VAL A 162 -16.50 -2.12 9.55
CA VAL A 162 -16.65 -3.49 10.08
C VAL A 162 -16.33 -3.57 11.58
N PHE A 163 -15.28 -2.89 12.04
CA PHE A 163 -14.75 -3.08 13.40
C PHE A 163 -14.89 -1.85 14.31
N ALA A 164 -15.00 -0.66 13.74
CA ALA A 164 -14.95 0.56 14.52
C ALA A 164 -15.76 1.71 13.89
N PRO A 165 -17.10 1.53 13.71
CA PRO A 165 -17.95 2.49 13.02
C PRO A 165 -17.98 3.88 13.66
N GLN A 166 -17.60 3.98 14.93
CA GLN A 166 -17.51 5.23 15.69
C GLN A 166 -16.24 6.04 15.39
N LEU A 167 -15.24 5.46 14.73
CA LEU A 167 -13.99 6.17 14.42
C LEU A 167 -14.15 7.08 13.19
N HIS A 168 -13.42 8.18 13.20
CA HIS A 168 -13.27 9.06 12.03
C HIS A 168 -11.95 8.76 11.32
N PRO A 169 -11.95 8.06 10.17
CA PRO A 169 -10.73 7.60 9.51
C PRO A 169 -9.82 8.72 9.01
N LYS A 170 -10.37 9.95 8.83
CA LYS A 170 -9.60 11.14 8.44
C LYS A 170 -8.98 11.89 9.63
N SER A 171 -9.32 11.55 10.88
CA SER A 171 -8.67 12.11 12.06
C SER A 171 -7.38 11.36 12.37
N GLY A 172 -6.35 12.08 12.85
CA GLY A 172 -5.09 11.46 13.25
C GLY A 172 -5.25 10.34 14.29
N PRO A 173 -6.01 10.56 15.40
CA PRO A 173 -6.32 9.51 16.36
C PRO A 173 -7.08 8.32 15.75
N GLY A 174 -8.11 8.58 14.94
CA GLY A 174 -8.91 7.54 14.30
C GLY A 174 -8.06 6.68 13.35
N LEU A 175 -7.25 7.32 12.50
CA LEU A 175 -6.35 6.60 11.60
C LEU A 175 -5.35 5.73 12.38
N LYS A 176 -4.78 6.23 13.49
CA LYS A 176 -3.88 5.47 14.34
C LYS A 176 -4.56 4.20 14.89
N GLN A 177 -5.81 4.30 15.30
CA GLN A 177 -6.58 3.15 15.79
C GLN A 177 -6.87 2.13 14.66
N LEU A 178 -7.16 2.59 13.44
CA LEU A 178 -7.35 1.70 12.29
C LEU A 178 -6.07 0.94 11.92
N TRP A 179 -4.90 1.55 12.09
CA TRP A 179 -3.62 0.85 11.96
C TRP A 179 -3.47 -0.27 13.00
N LEU A 180 -3.82 -0.03 14.26
CA LEU A 180 -3.80 -1.07 15.30
C LEU A 180 -4.75 -2.22 14.99
N ILE A 181 -5.95 -1.93 14.46
CA ILE A 181 -6.89 -2.97 14.00
C ILE A 181 -6.28 -3.76 12.83
N ALA A 182 -5.68 -3.08 11.85
CA ALA A 182 -5.02 -3.74 10.72
C ALA A 182 -3.92 -4.71 11.19
N GLU A 183 -3.11 -4.30 12.16
CA GLU A 183 -2.06 -5.14 12.76
C GLU A 183 -2.63 -6.37 13.49
N GLN A 184 -3.71 -6.21 14.27
CA GLN A 184 -4.39 -7.32 14.94
C GLN A 184 -5.00 -8.33 13.96
N LEU A 185 -5.43 -7.86 12.81
CA LEU A 185 -6.01 -8.72 11.77
C LEU A 185 -4.97 -9.47 10.93
N LEU A 186 -3.68 -9.17 11.06
CA LEU A 186 -2.64 -9.81 10.26
C LEU A 186 -2.62 -11.33 10.45
N PRO A 187 -2.61 -12.11 9.37
CA PRO A 187 -2.42 -13.55 9.42
C PRO A 187 -1.05 -13.94 10.02
N ARG A 188 -0.87 -15.22 10.28
CA ARG A 188 0.38 -15.74 10.86
C ARG A 188 1.55 -15.72 9.87
N THR A 189 1.30 -15.84 8.56
CA THR A 189 2.34 -15.92 7.52
C THR A 189 2.27 -14.74 6.57
N GLY A 190 3.41 -14.38 5.98
CA GLY A 190 3.50 -13.31 5.00
C GLY A 190 2.69 -13.59 3.72
N LYS A 191 2.70 -14.83 3.22
CA LYS A 191 1.90 -15.22 2.05
C LYS A 191 0.40 -14.99 2.26
N THR A 192 -0.13 -15.34 3.42
CA THR A 192 -1.52 -15.05 3.77
C THR A 192 -1.76 -13.57 4.06
N THR A 193 -0.76 -12.85 4.55
CA THR A 193 -0.81 -11.40 4.71
C THR A 193 -0.92 -10.70 3.35
N TRP A 194 -0.17 -11.14 2.36
CA TRP A 194 -0.29 -10.66 0.98
C TRP A 194 -1.74 -10.76 0.49
N THR A 195 -2.33 -11.95 0.61
CA THR A 195 -3.73 -12.18 0.19
C THR A 195 -4.71 -11.29 0.95
N GLN A 196 -4.54 -11.16 2.26
CA GLN A 196 -5.42 -10.33 3.09
C GLN A 196 -5.35 -8.84 2.72
N ASN A 197 -4.15 -8.31 2.57
CA ASN A 197 -3.93 -6.91 2.22
C ASN A 197 -4.52 -6.59 0.84
N GLN A 198 -4.27 -7.42 -0.16
CA GLN A 198 -4.89 -7.29 -1.48
C GLN A 198 -6.41 -7.37 -1.42
N ALA A 199 -6.94 -8.31 -0.62
CA ALA A 199 -8.38 -8.49 -0.47
C ALA A 199 -9.08 -7.32 0.23
N LEU A 200 -8.45 -6.72 1.24
CA LEU A 200 -8.96 -5.52 1.92
C LEU A 200 -9.04 -4.32 0.96
N MET A 201 -7.97 -4.09 0.20
CA MET A 201 -7.93 -3.02 -0.79
C MET A 201 -8.99 -3.22 -1.86
N GLU A 202 -9.13 -4.44 -2.37
CA GLU A 202 -10.12 -4.79 -3.40
C GLU A 202 -11.55 -4.64 -2.92
N LEU A 203 -11.86 -5.13 -1.70
CA LEU A 203 -13.17 -4.96 -1.08
C LEU A 203 -13.52 -3.48 -0.89
N GLY A 204 -12.54 -2.69 -0.46
CA GLY A 204 -12.69 -1.25 -0.32
C GLY A 204 -12.93 -0.53 -1.65
N ALA A 205 -12.32 -1.01 -2.72
CA ALA A 205 -12.44 -0.39 -4.04
C ALA A 205 -13.73 -0.79 -4.79
N LEU A 206 -14.24 -2.01 -4.61
CA LEU A 206 -15.35 -2.55 -5.40
C LEU A 206 -16.69 -2.59 -4.66
N VAL A 207 -16.68 -2.71 -3.34
CA VAL A 207 -17.90 -2.94 -2.54
C VAL A 207 -18.11 -1.82 -1.52
N CYS A 208 -17.07 -1.46 -0.78
CA CYS A 208 -17.15 -0.42 0.24
C CYS A 208 -16.79 0.97 -0.33
N THR A 209 -17.41 1.37 -1.39
CA THR A 209 -17.20 2.67 -2.06
C THR A 209 -17.78 3.86 -1.28
#